data_fcd9875ff115653d8dbc310ad3d45179
#
_entry.id   fcd9875ff115653d8dbc310ad3d45179
#
_cell.length_a   1.000
_cell.length_b   1.000
_cell.length_c   1.000
_cell.angle_alpha   90.00
_cell.angle_beta   90.00
_cell.angle_gamma   90.00
#
_symmetry.space_group_name_H-M   'P 1'
#
loop_
_entity.id
_entity.type
_entity.pdbx_description
1 polymer ?
#
loop_
_entity_poly.entity_id
_entity_poly.type
_entity_poly.pdbx_seq_one_letter_code
_entity_poly.pdbx_strand_id
1 'polypeptide(L)'
;MFDHVTIRVSDRAASQRFYDTVLAVLDIEKTYEEDELPEWDDWSLTAAGDGKPVTRRLHVGFPAASRAKVDEFWRIGVDAGYRSDGEPGPRPEYGDDYYGGFLLDPDGNSAEAVHYAEKLRDDGTVDHLWIRVRDVAASKRFYELVAPFGGFEQRFDSPERAMFAGGTGSFSVLSGEPTENVHLAFATDDNATVDTFHAALTEAGYRDDGPPGERPIYHPGYYGAYVLDPDGNSVEIVNHNR
;
A
#
# COMPACT_ATOMS: atom_id res chain seq x y z
N MET A 1 10.52 -0.09 -0.41
CA MET A 1 9.94 0.67 -1.53
C MET A 1 8.97 1.70 -1.02
N PHE A 2 7.92 1.30 -0.36
CA PHE A 2 7.02 2.26 0.28
C PHE A 2 7.71 2.89 1.49
N ASP A 3 7.52 4.19 1.68
CA ASP A 3 7.73 4.83 2.96
C ASP A 3 6.57 4.44 3.89
N HIS A 4 5.36 4.68 3.41
CA HIS A 4 4.15 4.19 4.04
C HIS A 4 2.98 4.03 3.05
N VAL A 5 2.06 3.16 3.41
CA VAL A 5 0.76 2.96 2.76
C VAL A 5 -0.33 3.18 3.81
N THR A 6 -1.20 4.15 3.60
CA THR A 6 -2.27 4.46 4.54
C THR A 6 -3.64 4.20 3.92
N ILE A 7 -4.48 3.45 4.63
CA ILE A 7 -5.90 3.31 4.28
C ILE A 7 -6.80 4.10 5.24
N ARG A 8 -7.87 4.64 4.69
CA ARG A 8 -8.93 5.28 5.46
C ARG A 8 -10.03 4.28 5.76
N VAL A 9 -10.35 4.11 7.03
CA VAL A 9 -11.28 3.09 7.51
C VAL A 9 -12.54 3.71 8.14
N SER A 10 -13.69 3.03 7.97
CA SER A 10 -14.98 3.51 8.48
C SER A 10 -15.10 3.39 10.01
N ASP A 11 -14.52 2.33 10.58
CA ASP A 11 -14.42 2.08 12.03
C ASP A 11 -12.97 1.72 12.36
N ARG A 12 -12.23 2.71 12.88
CA ARG A 12 -10.81 2.55 13.22
C ARG A 12 -10.58 1.43 14.21
N ALA A 13 -11.41 1.33 15.25
CA ALA A 13 -11.23 0.31 16.28
C ALA A 13 -11.49 -1.10 15.75
N ALA A 14 -12.46 -1.27 14.85
CA ALA A 14 -12.72 -2.56 14.20
C ALA A 14 -11.59 -2.95 13.25
N SER A 15 -11.12 -2.01 12.41
CA SER A 15 -10.02 -2.27 11.47
C SER A 15 -8.70 -2.50 12.20
N GLN A 16 -8.40 -1.73 13.25
CA GLN A 16 -7.23 -1.96 14.08
C GLN A 16 -7.25 -3.37 14.70
N ARG A 17 -8.38 -3.80 15.28
CA ARG A 17 -8.50 -5.18 15.79
C ARG A 17 -8.28 -6.25 14.72
N PHE A 18 -8.76 -6.00 13.50
CA PHE A 18 -8.50 -6.90 12.38
C PHE A 18 -6.99 -7.03 12.13
N TYR A 19 -6.31 -5.92 11.85
CA TYR A 19 -4.89 -5.95 11.53
C TYR A 19 -4.02 -6.40 12.71
N ASP A 20 -4.32 -6.02 13.96
CA ASP A 20 -3.66 -6.56 15.14
C ASP A 20 -3.78 -8.08 15.24
N THR A 21 -4.96 -8.63 14.91
CA THR A 21 -5.20 -10.07 14.99
C THR A 21 -4.42 -10.82 13.92
N VAL A 22 -4.44 -10.36 12.67
CA VAL A 22 -3.91 -11.14 11.55
C VAL A 22 -2.42 -10.88 11.32
N LEU A 23 -1.92 -9.68 11.57
CA LEU A 23 -0.50 -9.36 11.40
C LEU A 23 0.37 -9.94 12.51
N ALA A 24 -0.15 -10.05 13.75
CA ALA A 24 0.54 -10.74 14.83
C ALA A 24 0.88 -12.21 14.49
N VAL A 25 0.04 -12.88 13.70
CA VAL A 25 0.31 -14.24 13.21
C VAL A 25 1.54 -14.28 12.30
N LEU A 26 1.78 -13.21 11.56
CA LEU A 26 2.92 -13.06 10.64
C LEU A 26 4.18 -12.53 11.33
N ASP A 27 4.15 -12.39 12.66
CA ASP A 27 5.23 -11.80 13.47
C ASP A 27 5.48 -10.32 13.13
N ILE A 28 4.45 -9.62 12.60
CA ILE A 28 4.45 -8.19 12.29
C ILE A 28 3.89 -7.45 13.49
N GLU A 29 4.74 -6.73 14.19
CA GLU A 29 4.39 -5.96 15.38
C GLU A 29 3.97 -4.52 15.03
N LYS A 30 3.07 -3.97 15.84
CA LYS A 30 2.69 -2.57 15.73
C LYS A 30 3.89 -1.70 16.17
N THR A 31 4.26 -0.73 15.34
CA THR A 31 5.40 0.16 15.55
C THR A 31 5.02 1.48 16.17
N TYR A 32 3.75 1.93 15.95
CA TYR A 32 3.24 3.18 16.48
C TYR A 32 1.72 3.10 16.75
N GLU A 33 1.21 3.82 17.76
CA GLU A 33 -0.22 3.82 18.13
C GLU A 33 -0.71 5.18 18.69
N GLU A 34 0.13 6.21 18.74
CA GLU A 34 -0.30 7.51 19.25
C GLU A 34 -1.15 8.28 18.21
N ASP A 35 -1.86 9.30 18.66
CA ASP A 35 -2.64 10.24 17.84
C ASP A 35 -3.67 9.60 16.88
N GLU A 36 -4.20 8.41 17.25
CA GLU A 36 -5.20 7.69 16.45
C GLU A 36 -4.69 7.16 15.09
N LEU A 37 -3.38 7.03 14.91
CA LEU A 37 -2.73 6.49 13.72
C LEU A 37 -1.99 5.18 14.07
N PRO A 38 -2.64 4.01 14.10
CA PRO A 38 -1.95 2.75 14.29
C PRO A 38 -1.12 2.41 13.05
N GLU A 39 0.16 2.07 13.28
CA GLU A 39 1.12 1.73 12.24
C GLU A 39 1.80 0.38 12.51
N TRP A 40 2.02 -0.36 11.44
CA TRP A 40 2.83 -1.59 11.38
C TRP A 40 3.92 -1.34 10.31
N ASP A 41 4.97 -0.59 10.69
CA ASP A 41 6.03 -0.14 9.83
C ASP A 41 5.51 0.70 8.65
N ASP A 42 5.54 0.19 7.43
CA ASP A 42 5.05 0.88 6.23
C ASP A 42 3.53 0.72 5.96
N TRP A 43 2.78 0.11 6.89
CA TRP A 43 1.31 -0.03 6.81
C TRP A 43 0.61 0.74 7.92
N SER A 44 -0.37 1.60 7.58
CA SER A 44 -1.08 2.39 8.58
C SER A 44 -2.56 2.59 8.29
N LEU A 45 -3.31 2.92 9.34
CA LEU A 45 -4.75 3.21 9.28
C LEU A 45 -5.04 4.63 9.74
N THR A 46 -6.00 5.30 9.10
CA THR A 46 -6.58 6.55 9.58
C THR A 46 -8.10 6.52 9.48
N ALA A 47 -8.80 7.25 10.33
CA ALA A 47 -10.25 7.33 10.25
C ALA A 47 -10.70 8.08 8.99
N ALA A 48 -11.73 7.56 8.32
CA ALA A 48 -12.45 8.32 7.31
C ALA A 48 -13.26 9.44 7.97
N GLY A 49 -13.43 10.57 7.26
CA GLY A 49 -14.20 11.71 7.78
C GLY A 49 -14.21 12.86 6.78
N ASP A 50 -14.78 13.96 7.14
CA ASP A 50 -14.95 15.26 6.45
C ASP A 50 -14.24 15.43 5.09
N GLY A 51 -14.82 14.87 4.02
CA GLY A 51 -14.27 14.93 2.66
C GLY A 51 -13.13 13.92 2.38
N LYS A 52 -12.82 13.05 3.35
CA LYS A 52 -11.82 11.97 3.23
C LYS A 52 -12.53 10.61 3.33
N PRO A 53 -13.06 10.07 2.23
CA PRO A 53 -13.84 8.84 2.24
C PRO A 53 -13.00 7.59 2.50
N VAL A 54 -13.68 6.49 2.83
CA VAL A 54 -13.10 5.18 3.11
C VAL A 54 -12.33 4.64 1.88
N THR A 55 -11.18 4.02 2.13
CA THR A 55 -10.45 3.24 1.11
C THR A 55 -11.24 2.00 0.74
N ARG A 56 -11.38 1.75 -0.55
CA ARG A 56 -12.14 0.61 -1.06
C ARG A 56 -11.41 -0.12 -2.17
N ARG A 57 -11.64 -1.42 -2.25
CA ARG A 57 -11.14 -2.29 -3.33
C ARG A 57 -9.62 -2.34 -3.45
N LEU A 58 -8.92 -2.05 -2.34
CA LEU A 58 -7.50 -2.29 -2.26
C LEU A 58 -7.25 -3.78 -2.02
N HIS A 59 -6.16 -4.28 -2.60
CA HIS A 59 -5.56 -5.54 -2.22
C HIS A 59 -4.14 -5.28 -1.71
N VAL A 60 -3.83 -5.82 -0.52
CA VAL A 60 -2.52 -5.71 0.12
C VAL A 60 -2.03 -7.10 0.50
N GLY A 61 -0.80 -7.44 0.10
CA GLY A 61 -0.09 -8.65 0.50
C GLY A 61 0.92 -8.36 1.61
N PHE A 62 0.94 -9.24 2.61
CA PHE A 62 1.89 -9.24 3.73
C PHE A 62 2.76 -10.50 3.66
N PRO A 63 4.09 -10.42 3.86
CA PRO A 63 4.98 -11.57 3.74
C PRO A 63 4.78 -12.54 4.92
N ALA A 64 4.71 -13.81 4.60
CA ALA A 64 4.64 -14.90 5.56
C ALA A 64 5.91 -15.76 5.50
N ALA A 65 6.52 -16.07 6.65
CA ALA A 65 7.75 -16.84 6.74
C ALA A 65 7.61 -18.28 6.24
N SER A 66 6.38 -18.81 6.17
CA SER A 66 6.09 -20.17 5.72
C SER A 66 4.64 -20.33 5.26
N ARG A 67 4.36 -21.39 4.48
CA ARG A 67 2.98 -21.80 4.15
C ARG A 67 2.13 -22.04 5.39
N ALA A 68 2.70 -22.59 6.45
CA ALA A 68 2.00 -22.80 7.72
C ALA A 68 1.55 -21.48 8.37
N LYS A 69 2.33 -20.39 8.23
CA LYS A 69 1.93 -19.05 8.68
C LYS A 69 0.78 -18.48 7.84
N VAL A 70 0.75 -18.76 6.54
CA VAL A 70 -0.40 -18.40 5.67
C VAL A 70 -1.66 -19.13 6.09
N ASP A 71 -1.56 -20.44 6.37
CA ASP A 71 -2.70 -21.24 6.85
C ASP A 71 -3.20 -20.72 8.22
N GLU A 72 -2.28 -20.37 9.11
CA GLU A 72 -2.60 -19.84 10.43
C GLU A 72 -3.24 -18.45 10.35
N PHE A 73 -2.72 -17.53 9.52
CA PHE A 73 -3.29 -16.20 9.25
C PHE A 73 -4.78 -16.31 8.87
N TRP A 74 -5.06 -17.16 7.88
CA TRP A 74 -6.43 -17.32 7.40
C TRP A 74 -7.33 -17.97 8.46
N ARG A 75 -6.87 -19.03 9.10
CA ARG A 75 -7.65 -19.74 10.14
C ARG A 75 -7.97 -18.84 11.34
N ILE A 76 -6.98 -18.10 11.86
CA ILE A 76 -7.18 -17.18 12.99
C ILE A 76 -8.15 -16.05 12.61
N GLY A 77 -8.04 -15.51 11.40
CA GLY A 77 -8.98 -14.50 10.93
C GLY A 77 -10.41 -15.02 10.80
N VAL A 78 -10.61 -16.20 10.24
CA VAL A 78 -11.93 -16.84 10.13
C VAL A 78 -12.50 -17.19 11.52
N ASP A 79 -11.68 -17.75 12.41
CA ASP A 79 -12.07 -18.06 13.79
C ASP A 79 -12.46 -16.80 14.58
N ALA A 80 -11.83 -15.65 14.28
CA ALA A 80 -12.19 -14.35 14.83
C ALA A 80 -13.46 -13.72 14.20
N GLY A 81 -14.06 -14.39 13.20
CA GLY A 81 -15.30 -13.96 12.53
C GLY A 81 -15.08 -13.08 11.30
N TYR A 82 -13.86 -12.92 10.80
CA TYR A 82 -13.60 -12.19 9.58
C TYR A 82 -13.92 -13.01 8.34
N ARG A 83 -14.27 -12.32 7.26
CA ARG A 83 -14.72 -12.97 6.03
C ARG A 83 -13.53 -13.43 5.19
N SER A 84 -13.56 -14.71 4.77
CA SER A 84 -12.61 -15.23 3.78
C SER A 84 -12.82 -14.57 2.41
N ASP A 85 -11.71 -14.22 1.76
CA ASP A 85 -11.63 -13.79 0.36
C ASP A 85 -10.90 -14.82 -0.52
N GLY A 86 -10.46 -15.93 0.08
CA GLY A 86 -9.83 -17.08 -0.55
C GLY A 86 -9.09 -17.93 0.45
N GLU A 87 -9.36 -19.24 0.45
CA GLU A 87 -8.67 -20.20 1.33
C GLU A 87 -7.17 -20.28 1.00
N PRO A 88 -6.31 -20.62 1.97
CA PRO A 88 -4.90 -20.86 1.74
C PRO A 88 -4.64 -21.93 0.67
N GLY A 89 -3.69 -21.67 -0.20
CA GLY A 89 -3.35 -22.62 -1.24
C GLY A 89 -2.33 -22.10 -2.26
N PRO A 90 -1.81 -22.99 -3.11
CA PRO A 90 -0.97 -22.59 -4.23
C PRO A 90 -1.70 -21.68 -5.22
N ARG A 91 -0.98 -20.71 -5.79
CA ARG A 91 -1.46 -19.82 -6.84
C ARG A 91 -0.48 -19.83 -8.02
N PRO A 92 -0.51 -20.89 -8.84
CA PRO A 92 0.45 -21.07 -9.94
C PRO A 92 0.37 -19.97 -11.00
N GLU A 93 -0.76 -19.26 -11.07
CA GLU A 93 -0.96 -18.09 -11.93
C GLU A 93 -0.07 -16.89 -11.54
N TYR A 94 0.44 -16.86 -10.30
CA TYR A 94 1.33 -15.81 -9.79
C TYR A 94 2.79 -16.25 -9.69
N GLY A 95 3.03 -17.57 -9.66
CA GLY A 95 4.35 -18.18 -9.61
C GLY A 95 4.30 -19.60 -9.07
N ASP A 96 5.29 -20.42 -9.45
CA ASP A 96 5.33 -21.86 -9.12
C ASP A 96 5.33 -22.12 -7.60
N ASP A 97 5.95 -21.23 -6.83
CA ASP A 97 6.08 -21.35 -5.38
C ASP A 97 5.12 -20.43 -4.59
N TYR A 98 4.28 -19.68 -5.30
CA TYR A 98 3.35 -18.76 -4.67
C TYR A 98 2.28 -19.50 -3.87
N TYR A 99 2.16 -19.17 -2.57
CA TYR A 99 1.17 -19.71 -1.68
C TYR A 99 0.50 -18.56 -0.92
N GLY A 100 -0.80 -18.34 -1.10
CA GLY A 100 -1.54 -17.21 -0.55
C GLY A 100 -2.84 -17.63 0.12
N GLY A 101 -3.24 -16.85 1.14
CA GLY A 101 -4.53 -16.95 1.81
C GLY A 101 -5.08 -15.56 2.11
N PHE A 102 -6.38 -15.35 1.91
CA PHE A 102 -6.99 -14.03 1.78
C PHE A 102 -8.16 -13.82 2.74
N LEU A 103 -8.21 -12.66 3.35
CA LEU A 103 -9.29 -12.19 4.21
C LEU A 103 -9.77 -10.82 3.76
N LEU A 104 -11.03 -10.51 4.02
CA LEU A 104 -11.54 -9.15 3.86
C LEU A 104 -11.45 -8.41 5.19
N ASP A 105 -10.89 -7.19 5.15
CA ASP A 105 -10.95 -6.27 6.28
C ASP A 105 -12.40 -5.80 6.53
N PRO A 106 -12.69 -5.08 7.62
CA PRO A 106 -14.04 -4.59 7.92
C PRO A 106 -14.67 -3.72 6.83
N ASP A 107 -13.87 -3.05 6.01
CA ASP A 107 -14.32 -2.20 4.90
C ASP A 107 -14.35 -2.93 3.54
N GLY A 108 -13.95 -4.19 3.51
CA GLY A 108 -13.98 -5.06 2.34
C GLY A 108 -12.74 -4.95 1.44
N ASN A 109 -11.64 -4.40 1.93
CA ASN A 109 -10.35 -4.51 1.25
C ASN A 109 -9.76 -5.91 1.47
N SER A 110 -9.03 -6.42 0.48
CA SER A 110 -8.42 -7.76 0.54
C SER A 110 -7.05 -7.70 1.21
N ALA A 111 -6.89 -8.40 2.31
CA ALA A 111 -5.61 -8.61 3.00
C ALA A 111 -5.15 -10.04 2.76
N GLU A 112 -3.95 -10.21 2.23
CA GLU A 112 -3.33 -11.48 1.90
C GLU A 112 -2.13 -11.76 2.79
N ALA A 113 -2.01 -12.98 3.31
CA ALA A 113 -0.72 -13.52 3.71
C ALA A 113 -0.13 -14.30 2.55
N VAL A 114 1.11 -13.99 2.15
CA VAL A 114 1.78 -14.61 1.00
C VAL A 114 3.13 -15.18 1.37
N HIS A 115 3.40 -16.39 0.86
CA HIS A 115 4.69 -17.05 0.98
C HIS A 115 5.19 -17.52 -0.38
N TYR A 116 6.44 -17.19 -0.71
CA TYR A 116 7.21 -17.74 -1.82
C TYR A 116 8.67 -17.90 -1.42
N ALA A 117 9.32 -18.97 -1.90
CA ALA A 117 10.58 -19.48 -1.36
C ALA A 117 11.79 -18.52 -1.50
N GLU A 118 11.75 -17.56 -2.42
CA GLU A 118 12.92 -16.72 -2.74
C GLU A 118 12.93 -15.34 -2.12
N LYS A 119 11.89 -14.96 -1.34
CA LYS A 119 11.78 -13.61 -0.77
C LYS A 119 11.54 -13.65 0.74
N LEU A 120 12.59 -13.85 1.49
CA LEU A 120 12.62 -13.30 2.84
C LEU A 120 12.96 -11.82 2.71
N ARG A 121 12.05 -10.95 3.13
CA ARG A 121 12.29 -9.52 3.24
C ARG A 121 12.92 -9.21 4.57
N ASP A 122 13.90 -8.32 4.52
CA ASP A 122 14.58 -7.84 5.73
C ASP A 122 13.98 -6.52 6.24
N ASP A 123 13.04 -5.91 5.48
CA ASP A 123 12.43 -4.61 5.77
C ASP A 123 11.05 -4.42 5.13
N GLY A 124 10.21 -3.63 5.78
CA GLY A 124 8.85 -3.32 5.37
C GLY A 124 7.83 -4.44 5.64
N THR A 125 6.60 -4.03 5.86
CA THR A 125 5.45 -4.90 6.15
C THR A 125 4.64 -5.22 4.90
N VAL A 126 4.55 -4.26 3.96
CA VAL A 126 3.81 -4.44 2.71
C VAL A 126 4.65 -5.17 1.67
N ASP A 127 4.26 -6.40 1.32
CA ASP A 127 4.90 -7.16 0.22
C ASP A 127 4.51 -6.60 -1.14
N HIS A 128 3.20 -6.50 -1.38
CA HIS A 128 2.70 -5.93 -2.63
C HIS A 128 1.32 -5.31 -2.48
N LEU A 129 0.99 -4.44 -3.44
CA LEU A 129 -0.35 -3.89 -3.61
C LEU A 129 -0.88 -4.20 -5.00
N TRP A 130 -2.20 -4.44 -5.08
CA TRP A 130 -2.91 -4.41 -6.35
C TRP A 130 -3.92 -3.26 -6.31
N ILE A 131 -3.74 -2.33 -7.24
CA ILE A 131 -4.54 -1.12 -7.40
C ILE A 131 -5.33 -1.27 -8.69
N ARG A 132 -6.63 -1.46 -8.58
CA ARG A 132 -7.50 -1.51 -9.76
C ARG A 132 -7.69 -0.10 -10.29
N VAL A 133 -7.66 0.04 -11.61
CA VAL A 133 -7.73 1.34 -12.31
C VAL A 133 -8.69 1.27 -13.49
N ARG A 134 -9.29 2.41 -13.85
CA ARG A 134 -10.17 2.52 -15.01
C ARG A 134 -9.43 2.41 -16.33
N ASP A 135 -8.21 2.97 -16.38
CA ASP A 135 -7.36 3.03 -17.56
C ASP A 135 -5.92 2.70 -17.18
N VAL A 136 -5.51 1.46 -17.47
CA VAL A 136 -4.15 0.97 -17.18
C VAL A 136 -3.09 1.82 -17.88
N ALA A 137 -3.35 2.25 -19.12
CA ALA A 137 -2.37 3.04 -19.86
C ALA A 137 -2.20 4.46 -19.27
N ALA A 138 -3.28 5.07 -18.75
CA ALA A 138 -3.20 6.35 -18.08
C ALA A 138 -2.46 6.24 -16.74
N SER A 139 -2.80 5.23 -15.91
CA SER A 139 -2.15 5.00 -14.62
C SER A 139 -0.68 4.60 -14.79
N LYS A 140 -0.36 3.78 -15.80
CA LYS A 140 1.02 3.45 -16.16
C LYS A 140 1.84 4.71 -16.43
N ARG A 141 1.36 5.61 -17.31
CA ARG A 141 2.06 6.88 -17.59
C ARG A 141 2.28 7.74 -16.35
N PHE A 142 1.30 7.77 -15.45
CA PHE A 142 1.41 8.46 -14.18
C PHE A 142 2.55 7.88 -13.33
N TYR A 143 2.54 6.58 -13.07
CA TYR A 143 3.54 5.93 -12.22
C TYR A 143 4.93 5.88 -12.88
N GLU A 144 5.02 5.86 -14.21
CA GLU A 144 6.30 6.04 -14.93
C GLU A 144 6.92 7.43 -14.68
N LEU A 145 6.09 8.48 -14.53
CA LEU A 145 6.56 9.81 -14.15
C LEU A 145 6.95 9.91 -12.66
N VAL A 146 6.28 9.16 -11.78
CA VAL A 146 6.61 9.11 -10.34
C VAL A 146 7.88 8.31 -10.08
N ALA A 147 8.12 7.26 -10.85
CA ALA A 147 9.17 6.26 -10.62
C ALA A 147 10.58 6.83 -10.34
N PRO A 148 11.08 7.85 -11.07
CA PRO A 148 12.40 8.43 -10.80
C PRO A 148 12.53 9.08 -9.42
N PHE A 149 11.41 9.54 -8.85
CA PHE A 149 11.38 10.20 -7.55
C PHE A 149 11.16 9.21 -6.40
N GLY A 150 10.39 8.14 -6.66
CA GLY A 150 10.03 7.12 -5.67
C GLY A 150 10.97 5.91 -5.63
N GLY A 151 12.03 5.89 -6.44
CA GLY A 151 13.05 4.83 -6.42
C GLY A 151 12.55 3.45 -6.84
N PHE A 152 11.56 3.38 -7.72
CA PHE A 152 11.03 2.14 -8.27
C PHE A 152 11.06 2.16 -9.81
N GLU A 153 10.89 1.00 -10.43
CA GLU A 153 10.88 0.87 -11.88
C GLU A 153 9.79 -0.10 -12.37
N GLN A 154 9.37 0.05 -13.60
CA GLN A 154 8.44 -0.89 -14.22
C GLN A 154 9.14 -2.22 -14.52
N ARG A 155 8.54 -3.32 -14.06
CA ARG A 155 9.04 -4.69 -14.22
C ARG A 155 8.18 -5.56 -15.11
N PHE A 156 6.91 -5.20 -15.29
CA PHE A 156 5.98 -5.92 -16.14
C PHE A 156 5.04 -4.95 -16.86
N ASP A 157 4.67 -5.27 -18.10
CA ASP A 157 3.77 -4.47 -18.94
C ASP A 157 2.89 -5.36 -19.80
N SER A 158 1.59 -5.11 -19.74
CA SER A 158 0.58 -5.65 -20.64
C SER A 158 -0.58 -4.64 -20.80
N PRO A 159 -1.49 -4.83 -21.76
CA PRO A 159 -2.66 -3.97 -21.89
C PRO A 159 -3.56 -3.92 -20.63
N GLU A 160 -3.55 -4.99 -19.82
CA GLU A 160 -4.44 -5.18 -18.68
C GLU A 160 -3.76 -4.95 -17.34
N ARG A 161 -2.42 -4.90 -17.30
CA ARG A 161 -1.64 -4.77 -16.06
C ARG A 161 -0.25 -4.18 -16.32
N ALA A 162 0.16 -3.25 -15.47
CA ALA A 162 1.56 -2.85 -15.31
C ALA A 162 2.00 -3.08 -13.86
N MET A 163 3.22 -3.59 -13.64
CA MET A 163 3.79 -3.80 -12.32
C MET A 163 5.04 -2.94 -12.16
N PHE A 164 5.14 -2.33 -10.99
CA PHE A 164 6.28 -1.53 -10.55
C PHE A 164 6.89 -2.15 -9.30
N ALA A 165 8.21 -2.16 -9.21
CA ALA A 165 8.92 -2.71 -8.07
C ALA A 165 10.13 -1.86 -7.70
N GLY A 166 10.37 -1.73 -6.39
CA GLY A 166 11.58 -1.17 -5.81
C GLY A 166 12.49 -2.26 -5.22
N GLY A 167 13.36 -1.87 -4.30
CA GLY A 167 14.25 -2.81 -3.59
C GLY A 167 13.48 -3.85 -2.77
N THR A 168 12.35 -3.48 -2.18
CA THR A 168 11.66 -4.25 -1.14
C THR A 168 10.15 -4.34 -1.33
N GLY A 169 9.59 -4.09 -2.44
CA GLY A 169 8.15 -4.16 -2.63
C GLY A 169 7.74 -3.98 -4.06
N SER A 170 6.47 -4.19 -4.29
CA SER A 170 5.89 -4.00 -5.61
C SER A 170 4.46 -3.50 -5.52
N PHE A 171 3.99 -2.89 -6.58
CA PHE A 171 2.56 -2.70 -6.81
C PHE A 171 2.22 -2.92 -8.27
N SER A 172 0.99 -3.34 -8.49
CA SER A 172 0.44 -3.49 -9.83
C SER A 172 -0.75 -2.56 -10.00
N VAL A 173 -0.81 -1.86 -11.14
CA VAL A 173 -2.03 -1.27 -11.63
C VAL A 173 -2.67 -2.24 -12.62
N LEU A 174 -3.94 -2.57 -12.43
CA LEU A 174 -4.65 -3.55 -13.25
C LEU A 174 -6.08 -3.10 -13.54
N SER A 175 -6.59 -3.50 -14.70
CA SER A 175 -7.93 -3.12 -15.15
C SER A 175 -9.01 -3.60 -14.18
N GLY A 176 -9.96 -2.73 -13.83
CA GLY A 176 -11.10 -3.08 -12.99
C GLY A 176 -11.88 -1.88 -12.47
N GLU A 177 -12.85 -2.15 -11.59
CA GLU A 177 -13.48 -1.09 -10.81
C GLU A 177 -12.44 -0.48 -9.88
N PRO A 178 -12.22 0.85 -9.91
CA PRO A 178 -11.04 1.46 -9.30
C PRO A 178 -10.93 1.26 -7.80
N THR A 179 -9.70 1.05 -7.33
CA THR A 179 -9.32 1.28 -5.94
C THR A 179 -9.49 2.75 -5.62
N GLU A 180 -10.12 3.06 -4.50
CA GLU A 180 -10.45 4.42 -4.11
C GLU A 180 -9.76 4.80 -2.80
N ASN A 181 -9.25 6.03 -2.76
CA ASN A 181 -8.81 6.71 -1.53
C ASN A 181 -7.67 6.02 -0.78
N VAL A 182 -6.81 5.26 -1.46
CA VAL A 182 -5.55 4.81 -0.89
C VAL A 182 -4.52 5.93 -0.93
N HIS A 183 -3.66 5.97 0.08
CA HIS A 183 -2.50 6.86 0.11
C HIS A 183 -1.21 6.04 0.02
N LEU A 184 -0.32 6.43 -0.89
CA LEU A 184 0.96 5.80 -1.15
C LEU A 184 2.07 6.84 -0.99
N ALA A 185 3.03 6.61 -0.11
CA ALA A 185 4.19 7.46 0.04
C ALA A 185 5.48 6.72 -0.32
N PHE A 186 6.41 7.47 -0.92
CA PHE A 186 7.73 6.99 -1.26
C PHE A 186 8.79 7.95 -0.71
N ALA A 187 9.83 7.41 -0.06
CA ALA A 187 10.87 8.22 0.54
C ALA A 187 11.89 8.74 -0.49
N THR A 188 12.44 9.91 -0.19
CA THR A 188 13.60 10.49 -0.87
C THR A 188 14.57 11.10 0.16
N ASP A 189 15.82 11.33 -0.24
CA ASP A 189 16.86 11.85 0.66
C ASP A 189 16.97 13.39 0.64
N ASP A 190 16.23 14.08 -0.22
CA ASP A 190 16.33 15.55 -0.33
C ASP A 190 15.02 16.24 -0.72
N ASN A 191 14.85 17.47 -0.21
CA ASN A 191 13.68 18.31 -0.46
C ASN A 191 13.55 18.75 -1.92
N ALA A 192 14.66 18.89 -2.66
CA ALA A 192 14.62 19.31 -4.06
C ALA A 192 13.98 18.24 -4.95
N THR A 193 14.13 16.97 -4.60
CA THR A 193 13.41 15.86 -5.25
C THR A 193 11.90 15.96 -5.01
N VAL A 194 11.47 16.30 -3.78
CA VAL A 194 10.03 16.53 -3.46
C VAL A 194 9.47 17.70 -4.31
N ASP A 195 10.20 18.82 -4.38
CA ASP A 195 9.80 19.98 -5.17
C ASP A 195 9.68 19.64 -6.66
N THR A 196 10.69 18.92 -7.19
CA THR A 196 10.75 18.55 -8.62
C THR A 196 9.65 17.54 -8.98
N PHE A 197 9.36 16.57 -8.12
CA PHE A 197 8.25 15.65 -8.28
C PHE A 197 6.93 16.39 -8.47
N HIS A 198 6.59 17.28 -7.52
CA HIS A 198 5.33 18.01 -7.56
C HIS A 198 5.21 18.88 -8.82
N ALA A 199 6.29 19.62 -9.16
CA ALA A 199 6.32 20.43 -10.36
C ALA A 199 6.11 19.59 -11.63
N ALA A 200 6.86 18.48 -11.77
CA ALA A 200 6.77 17.61 -12.95
C ALA A 200 5.37 17.03 -13.15
N LEU A 201 4.74 16.56 -12.08
CA LEU A 201 3.41 15.94 -12.16
C LEU A 201 2.31 17.00 -12.43
N THR A 202 2.37 18.16 -11.79
CA THR A 202 1.39 19.24 -12.00
C THR A 202 1.54 19.89 -13.38
N GLU A 203 2.76 20.06 -13.90
CA GLU A 203 3.03 20.49 -15.29
C GLU A 203 2.52 19.48 -16.32
N ALA A 204 2.56 18.18 -16.00
CA ALA A 204 1.97 17.13 -16.83
C ALA A 204 0.43 17.08 -16.75
N GLY A 205 -0.20 17.95 -15.93
CA GLY A 205 -1.65 18.09 -15.81
C GLY A 205 -2.31 17.22 -14.75
N TYR A 206 -1.54 16.55 -13.88
CA TYR A 206 -2.09 15.81 -12.75
C TYR A 206 -2.52 16.77 -11.63
N ARG A 207 -3.52 16.32 -10.85
CA ARG A 207 -4.15 17.16 -9.84
C ARG A 207 -3.30 17.27 -8.59
N ASP A 208 -3.02 18.49 -8.16
CA ASP A 208 -2.40 18.82 -6.89
C ASP A 208 -3.29 18.34 -5.72
N ASP A 209 -2.69 17.64 -4.75
CA ASP A 209 -3.30 17.20 -3.49
C ASP A 209 -2.58 17.79 -2.26
N GLY A 210 -1.53 18.56 -2.48
CA GLY A 210 -0.77 19.28 -1.47
C GLY A 210 0.62 19.69 -1.96
N PRO A 211 0.90 21.02 -2.06
CA PRO A 211 2.16 21.52 -2.56
C PRO A 211 3.33 21.13 -1.64
N PRO A 212 4.59 21.17 -2.15
CA PRO A 212 5.77 20.90 -1.35
C PRO A 212 5.85 21.80 -0.10
N GLY A 213 6.22 21.19 1.03
CA GLY A 213 6.37 21.94 2.26
C GLY A 213 6.55 21.07 3.49
N GLU A 214 6.93 21.72 4.58
CA GLU A 214 7.04 21.07 5.88
C GLU A 214 5.66 20.66 6.44
N ARG A 215 5.62 19.50 7.10
CA ARG A 215 4.44 18.94 7.76
C ARG A 215 4.76 18.62 9.22
N PRO A 216 4.98 19.65 10.07
CA PRO A 216 5.39 19.45 11.46
C PRO A 216 4.34 18.70 12.30
N ILE A 217 3.11 18.55 11.78
CA ILE A 217 2.05 17.74 12.40
C ILE A 217 2.43 16.24 12.46
N TYR A 218 3.26 15.76 11.54
CA TYR A 218 3.74 14.37 11.58
C TYR A 218 5.01 14.27 12.46
N HIS A 219 6.03 15.05 12.14
CA HIS A 219 7.22 15.24 12.98
C HIS A 219 8.06 16.41 12.45
N PRO A 220 8.98 16.98 13.26
CA PRO A 220 9.91 17.99 12.79
C PRO A 220 10.78 17.46 11.66
N GLY A 221 10.90 18.21 10.56
CA GLY A 221 11.68 17.84 9.39
C GLY A 221 10.91 17.06 8.33
N TYR A 222 9.69 16.60 8.58
CA TYR A 222 8.85 15.99 7.55
C TYR A 222 8.57 16.98 6.43
N TYR A 223 9.06 16.71 5.23
CA TYR A 223 8.86 17.55 4.04
C TYR A 223 8.26 16.71 2.92
N GLY A 224 7.04 17.00 2.51
CA GLY A 224 6.30 16.18 1.54
C GLY A 224 5.49 16.99 0.54
N ALA A 225 5.19 16.36 -0.59
CA ALA A 225 4.28 16.86 -1.61
C ALA A 225 3.40 15.73 -2.14
N TYR A 226 2.17 16.09 -2.52
CA TYR A 226 1.11 15.14 -2.86
C TYR A 226 0.51 15.46 -4.21
N VAL A 227 0.25 14.44 -5.02
CA VAL A 227 -0.52 14.52 -6.25
C VAL A 227 -1.53 13.38 -6.31
N LEU A 228 -2.63 13.56 -7.04
CA LEU A 228 -3.59 12.49 -7.24
C LEU A 228 -3.28 11.70 -8.51
N ASP A 229 -3.37 10.39 -8.39
CA ASP A 229 -3.33 9.51 -9.56
C ASP A 229 -4.57 9.72 -10.46
N PRO A 230 -4.64 9.11 -11.65
CA PRO A 230 -5.78 9.27 -12.56
C PRO A 230 -7.14 8.86 -11.97
N ASP A 231 -7.17 7.98 -10.97
CA ASP A 231 -8.38 7.53 -10.28
C ASP A 231 -8.67 8.27 -8.97
N GLY A 232 -7.75 9.16 -8.54
CA GLY A 232 -7.91 10.03 -7.38
C GLY A 232 -7.29 9.49 -6.09
N ASN A 233 -6.41 8.50 -6.16
CA ASN A 233 -5.61 8.06 -5.04
C ASN A 233 -4.46 9.03 -4.79
N SER A 234 -4.11 9.25 -3.53
CA SER A 234 -3.05 10.20 -3.14
C SER A 234 -1.68 9.54 -3.23
N VAL A 235 -0.75 10.19 -3.94
CA VAL A 235 0.64 9.75 -4.08
C VAL A 235 1.57 10.83 -3.58
N GLU A 236 2.46 10.46 -2.67
CA GLU A 236 3.40 11.35 -1.98
C GLU A 236 4.85 10.99 -2.28
N ILE A 237 5.68 12.01 -2.40
CA ILE A 237 7.13 11.89 -2.20
C ILE A 237 7.48 12.67 -0.93
N VAL A 238 8.21 12.02 -0.02
CA VAL A 238 8.53 12.55 1.31
C VAL A 238 10.01 12.44 1.64
N ASN A 239 10.56 13.50 2.24
CA ASN A 239 11.86 13.50 2.89
C ASN A 239 11.67 13.75 4.39
N HIS A 240 12.17 12.84 5.22
CA HIS A 240 12.06 12.94 6.67
C HIS A 240 13.11 13.89 7.30
N ASN A 241 14.15 14.29 6.56
CA ASN A 241 15.24 15.14 7.03
C ASN A 241 15.85 14.65 8.38
N ARG A 242 16.04 13.33 8.50
CA ARG A 242 16.62 12.66 9.68
C ARG A 242 18.10 12.35 9.50
#